data_de7b21c9065ffc3d89a2cf8a814141a0
#
_entry.id   de7b21c9065ffc3d89a2cf8a814141a0
#
_cell.length_a   1.000
_cell.length_b   1.000
_cell.length_c   1.000
_cell.angle_alpha   90.00
_cell.angle_beta   90.00
_cell.angle_gamma   90.00
#
_symmetry.space_group_name_H-M   'P 1'
#
loop_
_entity.id
_entity.type
_entity.pdbx_description
1 polymer ?
#
loop_
_entity_poly.entity_id
_entity_poly.type
_entity_poly.pdbx_seq_one_letter_code
_entity_poly.pdbx_strand_id
1 'polypeptide(L)'
;MSHSFWAWSLDRYDQPGVASSCLNLQDQHGLNVNICLWCCWLADHGRNAAPGIKTAITALEPWTSGITQVLRETRIKLKDQPHADALYKSILACELEAEHVEQNILFELAADAPDSEWSGEKTAGQALAEYARMTGVQSDFTPLLKAVFSAVKKV
;
A
#
# COMPACT_ATOMS: atom_id res chain seq x y z
N MET A 1 -9.16 3.62 16.56
CA MET A 1 -7.78 3.86 17.03
C MET A 1 -6.80 3.56 15.90
N SER A 2 -5.94 4.50 15.59
CA SER A 2 -4.95 4.24 14.54
C SER A 2 -3.83 3.34 15.08
N HIS A 3 -3.34 2.43 14.24
CA HIS A 3 -2.25 1.51 14.56
C HIS A 3 -0.95 1.98 13.93
N SER A 4 0.15 1.36 14.31
CA SER A 4 1.50 1.77 13.88
C SER A 4 1.68 1.74 12.36
N PHE A 5 1.06 0.79 11.66
CA PHE A 5 1.15 0.74 10.20
C PHE A 5 0.49 1.96 9.55
N TRP A 6 -0.71 2.33 9.98
CA TRP A 6 -1.40 3.50 9.45
C TRP A 6 -0.59 4.77 9.68
N ALA A 7 -0.10 4.98 10.90
CA ALA A 7 0.73 6.14 11.24
C ALA A 7 2.02 6.18 10.40
N TRP A 8 2.69 5.04 10.26
CA TRP A 8 3.88 4.91 9.45
C TRP A 8 3.59 5.25 7.98
N SER A 9 2.47 4.74 7.45
CA SER A 9 2.08 5.00 6.05
C SER A 9 1.82 6.47 5.79
N LEU A 10 1.11 7.15 6.70
CA LEU A 10 0.85 8.58 6.57
C LEU A 10 2.15 9.38 6.56
N ASP A 11 3.08 9.05 7.46
CA ASP A 11 4.38 9.69 7.52
C ASP A 11 5.18 9.48 6.23
N ARG A 12 5.26 8.24 5.76
CA ARG A 12 6.04 7.91 4.55
C ARG A 12 5.41 8.48 3.28
N TYR A 13 4.10 8.52 3.20
CA TYR A 13 3.40 9.02 2.02
C TYR A 13 3.71 10.50 1.77
N ASP A 14 3.99 11.25 2.81
CA ASP A 14 4.39 12.66 2.71
C ASP A 14 5.85 12.84 2.29
N GLN A 15 6.65 11.79 2.26
CA GLN A 15 8.05 11.89 1.83
C GLN A 15 8.15 11.99 0.31
N PRO A 16 9.14 12.77 -0.20
CA PRO A 16 9.30 12.95 -1.64
C PRO A 16 9.41 11.61 -2.39
N GLY A 17 8.59 11.44 -3.41
CA GLY A 17 8.62 10.28 -4.29
C GLY A 17 7.75 9.10 -3.85
N VAL A 18 7.28 9.05 -2.60
CA VAL A 18 6.48 7.90 -2.15
C VAL A 18 5.11 7.90 -2.82
N ALA A 19 4.39 9.02 -2.74
CA ALA A 19 3.04 9.12 -3.33
C ALA A 19 3.07 8.84 -4.83
N SER A 20 4.00 9.46 -5.56
CA SER A 20 4.10 9.28 -7.01
C SER A 20 4.45 7.84 -7.40
N SER A 21 5.34 7.19 -6.64
CA SER A 21 5.68 5.79 -6.87
C SER A 21 4.49 4.87 -6.61
N CYS A 22 3.75 5.12 -5.53
CA CYS A 22 2.54 4.35 -5.21
C CYS A 22 1.47 4.50 -6.29
N LEU A 23 1.21 5.72 -6.75
CA LEU A 23 0.23 5.97 -7.81
C LEU A 23 0.64 5.28 -9.11
N ASN A 24 1.92 5.28 -9.46
CA ASN A 24 2.41 4.58 -10.63
C ASN A 24 2.16 3.07 -10.53
N LEU A 25 2.47 2.45 -9.39
CA LEU A 25 2.25 1.03 -9.18
C LEU A 25 0.77 0.66 -9.27
N GLN A 26 -0.09 1.51 -8.73
CA GLN A 26 -1.52 1.31 -8.76
C GLN A 26 -2.10 1.49 -10.17
N ASP A 27 -1.78 2.62 -10.81
CA ASP A 27 -2.42 3.03 -12.08
C ASP A 27 -1.85 2.30 -13.29
N GLN A 28 -0.54 2.04 -13.32
CA GLN A 28 0.12 1.43 -14.46
C GLN A 28 0.25 -0.09 -14.33
N HIS A 29 0.25 -0.61 -13.12
CA HIS A 29 0.53 -2.04 -12.88
C HIS A 29 -0.59 -2.76 -12.13
N GLY A 30 -1.63 -2.06 -11.69
CA GLY A 30 -2.78 -2.66 -11.01
C GLY A 30 -2.46 -3.30 -9.66
N LEU A 31 -1.36 -2.90 -9.04
CA LEU A 31 -0.95 -3.44 -7.75
C LEU A 31 -1.69 -2.74 -6.60
N ASN A 32 -1.91 -3.48 -5.52
CA ASN A 32 -2.48 -2.89 -4.30
C ASN A 32 -1.38 -2.17 -3.54
N VAL A 33 -1.51 -0.86 -3.45
CA VAL A 33 -0.52 0.00 -2.80
C VAL A 33 -0.37 -0.35 -1.32
N ASN A 34 -1.45 -0.73 -0.65
CA ASN A 34 -1.38 -1.09 0.76
C ASN A 34 -0.54 -2.35 1.00
N ILE A 35 -0.58 -3.33 0.09
CA ILE A 35 0.30 -4.49 0.18
C ILE A 35 1.76 -4.06 -0.03
N CYS A 36 2.01 -3.16 -0.99
CA CYS A 36 3.36 -2.64 -1.22
C CYS A 36 3.90 -1.92 0.01
N LEU A 37 3.10 -1.06 0.62
CA LEU A 37 3.49 -0.34 1.84
C LEU A 37 3.66 -1.29 3.02
N TRP A 38 2.84 -2.32 3.12
CA TRP A 38 2.93 -3.34 4.16
C TRP A 38 4.27 -4.10 4.09
N CYS A 39 4.71 -4.44 2.88
CA CYS A 39 6.02 -5.05 2.67
C CYS A 39 7.14 -4.14 3.19
N CYS A 40 7.06 -2.85 2.90
CA CYS A 40 8.05 -1.87 3.33
C CYS A 40 8.00 -1.64 4.85
N TRP A 41 6.79 -1.53 5.40
CA TRP A 41 6.61 -1.32 6.84
C TRP A 41 7.16 -2.47 7.67
N LEU A 42 6.83 -3.71 7.29
CA LEU A 42 7.36 -4.89 7.99
C LEU A 42 8.89 -4.93 7.91
N ALA A 43 9.43 -4.68 6.72
CA ALA A 43 10.88 -4.68 6.52
C ALA A 43 11.57 -3.58 7.36
N ASP A 44 10.97 -2.41 7.45
CA ASP A 44 11.50 -1.31 8.28
C ASP A 44 11.53 -1.69 9.76
N HIS A 45 10.68 -2.64 10.16
CA HIS A 45 10.61 -3.16 11.53
C HIS A 45 11.33 -4.50 11.69
N GLY A 46 12.20 -4.86 10.75
CA GLY A 46 13.00 -6.08 10.84
C GLY A 46 12.24 -7.37 10.58
N ARG A 47 11.12 -7.29 9.86
CA ARG A 47 10.26 -8.44 9.60
C ARG A 47 10.06 -8.65 8.10
N ASN A 48 9.71 -9.87 7.70
CA ASN A 48 9.63 -10.26 6.30
C ASN A 48 8.19 -10.58 5.89
N ALA A 49 7.64 -9.79 4.97
CA ALA A 49 6.28 -9.98 4.46
C ALA A 49 6.16 -11.14 3.45
N ALA A 50 7.26 -11.55 2.82
CA ALA A 50 7.21 -12.48 1.69
C ALA A 50 6.40 -13.76 1.95
N PRO A 51 6.57 -14.47 3.08
CA PRO A 51 5.78 -15.69 3.33
C PRO A 51 4.27 -15.43 3.48
N GLY A 52 3.86 -14.20 3.80
CA GLY A 52 2.46 -13.84 4.02
C GLY A 52 1.78 -13.20 2.83
N ILE A 53 2.45 -13.01 1.70
CA ILE A 53 1.91 -12.29 0.55
C ILE A 53 0.64 -12.96 0.01
N LYS A 54 0.64 -14.28 -0.16
CA LYS A 54 -0.53 -14.99 -0.67
C LYS A 54 -1.74 -14.80 0.25
N THR A 55 -1.54 -14.90 1.54
CA THR A 55 -2.59 -14.67 2.54
C THR A 55 -3.11 -13.24 2.46
N ALA A 56 -2.22 -12.26 2.33
CA ALA A 56 -2.59 -10.86 2.20
C ALA A 56 -3.44 -10.60 0.95
N ILE A 57 -3.03 -11.13 -0.20
CA ILE A 57 -3.79 -11.00 -1.45
C ILE A 57 -5.21 -11.57 -1.27
N THR A 58 -5.30 -12.79 -0.73
CA THR A 58 -6.58 -13.48 -0.55
C THR A 58 -7.49 -12.74 0.44
N ALA A 59 -6.92 -12.26 1.54
CA ALA A 59 -7.69 -11.57 2.58
C ALA A 59 -8.24 -10.22 2.11
N LEU A 60 -7.47 -9.49 1.30
CA LEU A 60 -7.89 -8.16 0.83
C LEU A 60 -8.83 -8.19 -0.37
N GLU A 61 -8.75 -9.22 -1.22
CA GLU A 61 -9.42 -9.23 -2.51
C GLU A 61 -10.93 -8.89 -2.44
N PRO A 62 -11.74 -9.52 -1.59
CA PRO A 62 -13.17 -9.19 -1.55
C PRO A 62 -13.45 -7.73 -1.19
N TRP A 63 -12.68 -7.18 -0.27
CA TRP A 63 -12.83 -5.78 0.14
C TRP A 63 -12.34 -4.83 -0.95
N THR A 64 -11.15 -5.08 -1.49
CA THR A 64 -10.55 -4.21 -2.50
C THR A 64 -11.41 -4.14 -3.75
N SER A 65 -11.81 -5.28 -4.32
CA SER A 65 -12.59 -5.31 -5.55
C SER A 65 -14.05 -4.88 -5.33
N GLY A 66 -14.63 -5.21 -4.18
CA GLY A 66 -16.04 -4.95 -3.89
C GLY A 66 -16.31 -3.57 -3.29
N ILE A 67 -15.36 -2.96 -2.62
CA ILE A 67 -15.57 -1.70 -1.91
C ILE A 67 -14.59 -0.61 -2.38
N THR A 68 -13.29 -0.78 -2.11
CA THR A 68 -12.31 0.28 -2.38
C THR A 68 -12.27 0.66 -3.85
N GLN A 69 -12.23 -0.33 -4.73
CA GLN A 69 -12.16 -0.10 -6.18
C GLN A 69 -13.43 0.59 -6.70
N VAL A 70 -14.59 0.18 -6.20
CA VAL A 70 -15.87 0.79 -6.58
C VAL A 70 -15.92 2.27 -6.18
N LEU A 71 -15.45 2.59 -4.96
CA LEU A 71 -15.38 3.97 -4.50
C LEU A 71 -14.41 4.80 -5.36
N ARG A 72 -13.27 4.22 -5.71
CA ARG A 72 -12.27 4.89 -6.57
C ARG A 72 -12.84 5.20 -7.95
N GLU A 73 -13.50 4.22 -8.57
CA GLU A 73 -14.11 4.41 -9.88
C GLU A 73 -15.21 5.46 -9.84
N THR A 74 -16.01 5.46 -8.78
CA THR A 74 -17.05 6.47 -8.57
C THR A 74 -16.43 7.86 -8.43
N ARG A 75 -15.37 7.98 -7.62
CA ARG A 75 -14.66 9.25 -7.46
C ARG A 75 -14.14 9.79 -8.79
N ILE A 76 -13.53 8.92 -9.58
CA ILE A 76 -12.99 9.31 -10.90
C ILE A 76 -14.10 9.82 -11.81
N LYS A 77 -15.26 9.17 -11.80
CA LYS A 77 -16.41 9.60 -12.61
C LYS A 77 -16.97 10.95 -12.16
N LEU A 78 -16.88 11.25 -10.87
CA LEU A 78 -17.40 12.51 -10.31
C LEU A 78 -16.47 13.69 -10.53
N LYS A 79 -15.20 13.44 -10.79
CA LYS A 79 -14.23 14.50 -10.99
C LYS A 79 -14.66 15.39 -12.15
N ASP A 80 -14.66 16.71 -11.93
CA ASP A 80 -15.02 17.73 -12.91
C ASP A 80 -16.48 17.68 -13.38
N GLN A 81 -17.35 16.92 -12.70
CA GLN A 81 -18.77 16.96 -13.00
C GLN A 81 -19.44 18.19 -12.39
N PRO A 82 -20.29 18.90 -13.16
CA PRO A 82 -21.00 20.06 -12.62
C PRO A 82 -21.86 19.67 -11.41
N HIS A 83 -21.87 20.52 -10.39
CA HIS A 83 -22.70 20.38 -9.18
C HIS A 83 -22.34 19.19 -8.29
N ALA A 84 -21.24 18.47 -8.57
CA ALA A 84 -20.88 17.26 -7.86
C ALA A 84 -19.70 17.42 -6.90
N ASP A 85 -19.25 18.65 -6.64
CA ASP A 85 -18.04 18.88 -5.81
C ASP A 85 -18.17 18.30 -4.39
N ALA A 86 -19.29 18.51 -3.73
CA ALA A 86 -19.52 17.99 -2.38
C ALA A 86 -19.57 16.47 -2.37
N LEU A 87 -20.24 15.86 -3.36
CA LEU A 87 -20.29 14.41 -3.47
C LEU A 87 -18.91 13.82 -3.77
N TYR A 88 -18.14 14.47 -4.67
CA TYR A 88 -16.78 14.06 -4.96
C TYR A 88 -15.93 13.99 -3.68
N LYS A 89 -15.99 15.03 -2.86
CA LYS A 89 -15.24 15.09 -1.60
C LYS A 89 -15.69 14.02 -0.62
N SER A 90 -16.97 13.73 -0.54
CA SER A 90 -17.51 12.70 0.33
C SER A 90 -17.04 11.31 -0.11
N ILE A 91 -17.07 11.03 -1.42
CA ILE A 91 -16.61 9.74 -1.95
C ILE A 91 -15.10 9.58 -1.76
N LEU A 92 -14.33 10.65 -1.95
CA LEU A 92 -12.89 10.62 -1.70
C LEU A 92 -12.59 10.26 -0.23
N ALA A 93 -13.34 10.84 0.71
CA ALA A 93 -13.19 10.50 2.12
C ALA A 93 -13.56 9.05 2.40
N CYS A 94 -14.62 8.52 1.76
CA CYS A 94 -15.01 7.12 1.88
C CYS A 94 -13.93 6.18 1.31
N GLU A 95 -13.32 6.54 0.19
CA GLU A 95 -12.23 5.76 -0.40
C GLU A 95 -11.06 5.65 0.58
N LEU A 96 -10.68 6.75 1.22
CA LEU A 96 -9.61 6.77 2.21
C LEU A 96 -9.95 5.87 3.40
N GLU A 97 -11.19 5.91 3.89
CA GLU A 97 -11.65 5.03 4.97
C GLU A 97 -11.60 3.56 4.55
N ALA A 98 -11.95 3.26 3.29
CA ALA A 98 -11.88 1.90 2.76
C ALA A 98 -10.44 1.40 2.71
N GLU A 99 -9.50 2.25 2.34
CA GLU A 99 -8.07 1.93 2.36
C GLU A 99 -7.57 1.70 3.79
N HIS A 100 -8.10 2.45 4.75
CA HIS A 100 -7.77 2.25 6.17
C HIS A 100 -8.22 0.86 6.64
N VAL A 101 -9.38 0.39 6.19
CA VAL A 101 -9.83 -0.99 6.50
C VAL A 101 -8.86 -2.02 5.93
N GLU A 102 -8.36 -1.81 4.71
CA GLU A 102 -7.35 -2.69 4.13
C GLU A 102 -6.10 -2.74 5.00
N GLN A 103 -5.64 -1.59 5.49
CA GLN A 103 -4.48 -1.54 6.37
C GLN A 103 -4.74 -2.21 7.73
N ASN A 104 -5.96 -2.13 8.25
CA ASN A 104 -6.32 -2.86 9.47
C ASN A 104 -6.21 -4.37 9.28
N ILE A 105 -6.68 -4.88 8.14
CA ILE A 105 -6.56 -6.30 7.80
C ILE A 105 -5.09 -6.71 7.72
N LEU A 106 -4.28 -5.93 7.02
CA LEU A 106 -2.85 -6.19 6.88
C LEU A 106 -2.11 -6.10 8.22
N PHE A 107 -2.50 -5.16 9.08
CA PHE A 107 -1.90 -5.02 10.39
C PHE A 107 -2.11 -6.29 11.24
N GLU A 108 -3.30 -6.88 11.19
CA GLU A 108 -3.58 -8.14 11.89
C GLU A 108 -2.74 -9.29 11.33
N LEU A 109 -2.59 -9.37 10.00
CA LEU A 109 -1.78 -10.40 9.36
C LEU A 109 -0.29 -10.27 9.69
N ALA A 110 0.17 -9.08 10.05
CA ALA A 110 1.57 -8.83 10.39
C ALA A 110 2.04 -9.65 11.59
N ALA A 111 1.13 -10.07 12.47
CA ALA A 111 1.49 -10.86 13.64
C ALA A 111 2.23 -12.16 13.29
N ASP A 112 1.95 -12.72 12.11
CA ASP A 112 2.55 -13.98 11.67
C ASP A 112 3.82 -13.79 10.83
N ALA A 113 4.23 -12.55 10.55
CA ALA A 113 5.42 -12.31 9.74
C ALA A 113 6.69 -12.66 10.52
N PRO A 114 7.59 -13.48 9.93
CA PRO A 114 8.86 -13.84 10.58
C PRO A 114 9.83 -12.67 10.59
N ASP A 115 10.88 -12.80 11.42
CA ASP A 115 11.98 -11.85 11.42
C ASP A 115 12.75 -11.92 10.10
N SER A 116 13.32 -10.78 9.70
CA SER A 116 14.16 -10.70 8.52
C SER A 116 15.63 -10.86 8.88
N GLU A 117 16.39 -11.48 7.97
CA GLU A 117 17.83 -11.64 8.08
C GLU A 117 18.60 -10.50 7.40
N TRP A 118 17.90 -9.63 6.65
CA TRP A 118 18.53 -8.61 5.83
C TRP A 118 18.12 -7.19 6.25
N SER A 119 18.77 -6.19 5.65
CA SER A 119 18.39 -4.79 5.83
C SER A 119 16.96 -4.56 5.36
N GLY A 120 16.35 -3.48 5.86
CA GLY A 120 14.97 -3.14 5.51
C GLY A 120 14.75 -3.03 4.00
N GLU A 121 15.59 -2.26 3.30
CA GLU A 121 15.44 -2.06 1.86
C GLU A 121 15.54 -3.38 1.08
N LYS A 122 16.50 -4.22 1.42
CA LYS A 122 16.67 -5.52 0.76
C LYS A 122 15.50 -6.45 1.04
N THR A 123 15.05 -6.51 2.29
CA THR A 123 13.91 -7.34 2.69
C THR A 123 12.63 -6.88 1.97
N ALA A 124 12.38 -5.59 1.94
CA ALA A 124 11.23 -5.03 1.24
C ALA A 124 11.29 -5.35 -0.26
N GLY A 125 12.46 -5.20 -0.88
CA GLY A 125 12.65 -5.50 -2.29
C GLY A 125 12.31 -6.95 -2.62
N GLN A 126 12.68 -7.89 -1.78
CA GLN A 126 12.37 -9.30 -1.99
C GLN A 126 10.88 -9.60 -1.79
N ALA A 127 10.26 -8.99 -0.78
CA ALA A 127 8.82 -9.16 -0.56
C ALA A 127 8.01 -8.59 -1.74
N LEU A 128 8.39 -7.43 -2.24
CA LEU A 128 7.75 -6.81 -3.40
C LEU A 128 7.93 -7.67 -4.66
N ALA A 129 9.12 -8.24 -4.85
CA ALA A 129 9.37 -9.14 -5.97
C ALA A 129 8.47 -10.38 -5.90
N GLU A 130 8.26 -10.92 -4.70
CA GLU A 130 7.35 -12.05 -4.49
C GLU A 130 5.91 -11.66 -4.81
N TYR A 131 5.48 -10.47 -4.40
CA TYR A 131 4.16 -9.96 -4.73
C TYR A 131 3.97 -9.84 -6.25
N ALA A 132 4.94 -9.26 -6.95
CA ALA A 132 4.90 -9.14 -8.40
C ALA A 132 4.84 -10.51 -9.08
N ARG A 133 5.63 -11.47 -8.60
CA ARG A 133 5.63 -12.83 -9.12
C ARG A 133 4.26 -13.49 -8.98
N MET A 134 3.62 -13.35 -7.82
CA MET A 134 2.32 -13.96 -7.57
C MET A 134 1.21 -13.34 -8.40
N THR A 135 1.32 -12.06 -8.73
CA THR A 135 0.30 -11.36 -9.53
C THR A 135 0.60 -11.42 -11.03
N GLY A 136 1.75 -11.92 -11.43
CA GLY A 136 2.17 -11.97 -12.83
C GLY A 136 2.53 -10.60 -13.38
N VAL A 137 2.79 -9.63 -12.55
CA VAL A 137 3.12 -8.25 -12.95
C VAL A 137 4.62 -8.07 -12.96
N GLN A 138 5.13 -7.44 -14.03
CA GLN A 138 6.52 -7.00 -14.09
C GLN A 138 6.54 -5.52 -13.70
N SER A 139 7.24 -5.19 -12.64
CA SER A 139 7.32 -3.83 -12.15
C SER A 139 8.67 -3.56 -11.52
N ASP A 140 9.13 -2.32 -11.63
CA ASP A 140 10.35 -1.86 -10.98
C ASP A 140 9.99 -1.14 -9.68
N PHE A 141 10.35 -1.74 -8.55
CA PHE A 141 10.07 -1.18 -7.22
C PHE A 141 11.19 -0.26 -6.72
N THR A 142 12.27 -0.09 -7.49
CA THR A 142 13.40 0.74 -7.08
C THR A 142 12.99 2.16 -6.67
N PRO A 143 12.13 2.88 -7.43
CA PRO A 143 11.71 4.22 -7.02
C PRO A 143 11.01 4.23 -5.66
N LEU A 144 10.12 3.27 -5.41
CA LEU A 144 9.42 3.17 -4.12
C LEU A 144 10.39 2.88 -2.99
N LEU A 145 11.27 1.89 -3.18
CA LEU A 145 12.24 1.49 -2.17
C LEU A 145 13.16 2.65 -1.78
N LYS A 146 13.66 3.38 -2.77
CA LYS A 146 14.51 4.54 -2.50
C LYS A 146 13.76 5.64 -1.79
N ALA A 147 12.53 5.91 -2.20
CA ALA A 147 11.72 6.96 -1.58
C ALA A 147 11.39 6.62 -0.11
N VAL A 148 10.99 5.38 0.16
CA VAL A 148 10.61 4.94 1.51
C VAL A 148 11.83 4.90 2.44
N PHE A 149 12.93 4.29 2.01
CA PHE A 149 14.07 4.05 2.89
C PHE A 149 15.06 5.22 2.95
N SER A 150 15.04 6.14 1.98
CA SER A 150 15.83 7.37 2.06
C SER A 150 15.35 8.29 3.16
N ALA A 151 14.06 8.29 3.48
CA ALA A 151 13.48 9.09 4.55
C ALA A 151 14.07 8.74 5.92
N VAL A 152 14.49 7.49 6.11
CA VAL A 152 15.07 6.99 7.37
C VAL A 152 16.47 7.52 7.59
N LYS A 153 17.18 7.90 6.52
CA LYS A 153 18.56 8.35 6.57
C LYS A 153 18.73 9.84 6.90
N LYS A 154 17.63 10.56 7.06
CA LYS A 154 17.64 12.00 7.37
C LYS A 154 17.52 12.21 8.88
N VAL A 155 18.48 11.73 9.59
CA VAL A 155 18.55 11.98 11.04
C VAL A 155 19.54 13.09 11.32
#